data_6964d0845c234c404a70c206d7152a06
#
_entry.id   6964d0845c234c404a70c206d7152a06
#
_cell.length_a   1.000
_cell.length_b   1.000
_cell.length_c   1.000
_cell.angle_alpha   90.00
_cell.angle_beta   90.00
_cell.angle_gamma   90.00
#
_symmetry.space_group_name_H-M   'P 1'
#
loop_
_entity.id
_entity.type
_entity.pdbx_description
1 polymer ?
#
loop_
_entity_poly.entity_id
_entity_poly.type
_entity_poly.pdbx_seq_one_letter_code
_entity_poly.pdbx_strand_id
1 'polypeptide(L)'
;MNTEKEYVLEMKDITKHYGENTVLNGVSLSVKKGEIHALLGENGAGKSTLMNILFGMPVIHSTGGFEGKVLLDGEETHIHSPYDAMEKGIGMVHQEFMLLPGFTITENIKLNREITNPNPVSRLLGKNLESLDMKAMAFDARKALDDVGMNLDEKTLVHGMPVGYMQFIEIAREIDKTGVKLLVFDEPTAVLTESEAAQLISVMKKISESGIAIIFITHRLDEVMAASNNITILR
;
A
#
# COMPACT_ATOMS: atom_id res chain seq x y z
N MET A 1 1.65 24.67 20.01
CA MET A 1 1.45 23.21 19.91
C MET A 1 1.25 22.92 18.44
N ASN A 2 2.19 22.17 17.81
CA ASN A 2 2.18 21.91 16.35
C ASN A 2 1.07 20.91 16.01
N THR A 3 -0.10 21.39 15.65
CA THR A 3 -1.22 20.58 15.17
C THR A 3 -1.03 20.05 13.73
N GLU A 4 -0.07 20.59 13.00
CA GLU A 4 0.19 20.26 11.57
C GLU A 4 0.86 18.92 11.31
N LYS A 5 1.36 18.21 12.33
CA LYS A 5 2.02 16.91 12.18
C LYS A 5 1.19 15.71 12.62
N GLU A 6 -0.08 15.91 12.93
CA GLU A 6 -0.97 14.83 13.39
C GLU A 6 -1.46 13.96 12.23
N TYR A 7 -1.68 14.57 11.04
CA TYR A 7 -2.16 13.88 9.84
C TYR A 7 -0.99 13.48 8.94
N VAL A 8 -1.03 12.22 8.49
CA VAL A 8 -0.11 11.73 7.46
C VAL A 8 -0.60 12.08 6.07
N LEU A 9 -1.93 12.08 5.88
CA LEU A 9 -2.59 12.42 4.63
C LEU A 9 -3.77 13.35 4.89
N GLU A 10 -3.87 14.40 4.08
CA GLU A 10 -5.09 15.20 3.95
C GLU A 10 -5.36 15.43 2.45
N MET A 11 -6.53 15.05 2.01
CA MET A 11 -7.08 15.39 0.70
C MET A 11 -8.20 16.39 0.95
N LYS A 12 -8.09 17.61 0.43
CA LYS A 12 -9.02 18.72 0.72
C LYS A 12 -9.76 19.16 -0.52
N ASP A 13 -11.08 19.17 -0.46
CA ASP A 13 -11.99 19.69 -1.49
C ASP A 13 -11.73 19.09 -2.87
N ILE A 14 -11.47 17.79 -2.92
CA ILE A 14 -11.12 17.08 -4.15
C ILE A 14 -12.34 17.00 -5.07
N THR A 15 -12.20 17.62 -6.25
CA THR A 15 -13.21 17.55 -7.32
C THR A 15 -12.57 16.95 -8.58
N LYS A 16 -13.25 15.97 -9.18
CA LYS A 16 -12.80 15.29 -10.40
C LYS A 16 -13.94 15.13 -11.40
N HIS A 17 -13.67 15.60 -12.60
CA HIS A 17 -14.54 15.44 -13.76
C HIS A 17 -13.92 14.48 -14.78
N TYR A 18 -14.76 13.64 -15.39
CA TYR A 18 -14.45 12.87 -16.60
C TYR A 18 -15.41 13.33 -17.69
N GLY A 19 -14.97 14.24 -18.56
CA GLY A 19 -15.86 14.94 -19.50
C GLY A 19 -16.91 15.75 -18.74
N GLU A 20 -18.19 15.51 -19.02
CA GLU A 20 -19.31 16.17 -18.33
C GLU A 20 -19.69 15.52 -16.99
N ASN A 21 -19.14 14.36 -16.69
CA ASN A 21 -19.46 13.60 -15.48
C ASN A 21 -18.59 14.04 -14.30
N THR A 22 -19.22 14.52 -13.22
CA THR A 22 -18.55 14.80 -11.94
C THR A 22 -18.56 13.52 -11.09
N VAL A 23 -17.38 12.94 -10.86
CA VAL A 23 -17.21 11.70 -10.07
C VAL A 23 -16.87 12.00 -8.61
N LEU A 24 -16.12 13.05 -8.37
CA LEU A 24 -15.86 13.58 -7.02
C LEU A 24 -16.24 15.06 -7.00
N ASN A 25 -16.94 15.50 -5.96
CA ASN A 25 -17.40 16.88 -5.80
C ASN A 25 -17.09 17.36 -4.38
N GLY A 26 -15.96 18.08 -4.22
CA GLY A 26 -15.55 18.66 -2.94
C GLY A 26 -15.26 17.61 -1.84
N VAL A 27 -14.76 16.42 -2.21
CA VAL A 27 -14.50 15.34 -1.27
C VAL A 27 -13.26 15.64 -0.44
N SER A 28 -13.38 15.50 0.88
CA SER A 28 -12.24 15.62 1.80
C SER A 28 -12.05 14.34 2.61
N LEU A 29 -10.77 13.93 2.76
CA LEU A 29 -10.34 12.77 3.51
C LEU A 29 -9.09 13.14 4.31
N SER A 30 -9.08 12.86 5.61
CA SER A 30 -7.91 13.09 6.46
C SER A 30 -7.60 11.83 7.27
N VAL A 31 -6.33 11.41 7.26
CA VAL A 31 -5.86 10.20 7.94
C VAL A 31 -4.71 10.56 8.87
N LYS A 32 -4.83 10.18 10.15
CA LYS A 32 -3.78 10.42 11.17
C LYS A 32 -2.69 9.36 11.10
N LYS A 33 -1.53 9.67 11.65
CA LYS A 33 -0.45 8.69 11.81
C LYS A 33 -0.90 7.53 12.69
N GLY A 34 -0.63 6.31 12.26
CA GLY A 34 -1.03 5.11 12.99
C GLY A 34 -2.55 4.92 13.11
N GLU A 35 -3.33 5.49 12.21
CA GLU A 35 -4.78 5.33 12.15
C GLU A 35 -5.16 4.28 11.10
N ILE A 36 -6.16 3.46 11.42
CA ILE A 36 -6.87 2.67 10.39
C ILE A 36 -8.15 3.44 10.04
N HIS A 37 -8.17 4.00 8.85
CA HIS A 37 -9.28 4.78 8.31
C HIS A 37 -10.04 3.98 7.26
N ALA A 38 -11.29 3.64 7.52
CA ALA A 38 -12.12 2.95 6.54
C ALA A 38 -12.70 3.91 5.52
N LEU A 39 -12.60 3.55 4.24
CA LEU A 39 -13.22 4.27 3.13
C LEU A 39 -14.33 3.41 2.53
N LEU A 40 -15.57 3.79 2.81
CA LEU A 40 -16.78 3.11 2.37
C LEU A 40 -17.46 3.87 1.23
N GLY A 41 -18.32 3.18 0.49
CA GLY A 41 -19.18 3.76 -0.54
C GLY A 41 -19.64 2.68 -1.51
N GLU A 42 -20.74 2.94 -2.20
CA GLU A 42 -21.26 2.05 -3.25
C GLU A 42 -20.28 1.95 -4.43
N ASN A 43 -20.52 0.96 -5.29
CA ASN A 43 -19.78 0.88 -6.55
C ASN A 43 -20.09 2.12 -7.41
N GLY A 44 -19.03 2.78 -7.90
CA GLY A 44 -19.17 4.04 -8.61
C GLY A 44 -19.15 5.31 -7.75
N ALA A 45 -19.12 5.21 -6.41
CA ALA A 45 -19.07 6.38 -5.51
C ALA A 45 -17.75 7.19 -5.57
N GLY A 46 -16.79 6.79 -6.41
CA GLY A 46 -15.54 7.53 -6.60
C GLY A 46 -14.36 7.04 -5.76
N LYS A 47 -14.47 5.96 -4.98
CA LYS A 47 -13.35 5.42 -4.16
C LYS A 47 -12.08 5.18 -4.98
N SER A 48 -12.18 4.44 -6.08
CA SER A 48 -11.03 4.18 -6.97
C SER A 48 -10.50 5.46 -7.62
N THR A 49 -11.37 6.43 -7.92
CA THR A 49 -10.94 7.73 -8.45
C THR A 49 -10.14 8.51 -7.41
N LEU A 50 -10.58 8.51 -6.15
CA LEU A 50 -9.86 9.16 -5.05
C LEU A 50 -8.48 8.51 -4.85
N MET A 51 -8.40 7.17 -4.89
CA MET A 51 -7.13 6.45 -4.83
C MET A 51 -6.24 6.70 -6.07
N ASN A 52 -6.81 6.75 -7.26
CA ASN A 52 -6.07 7.10 -8.47
C ASN A 52 -5.42 8.49 -8.39
N ILE A 53 -6.08 9.45 -7.73
CA ILE A 53 -5.49 10.77 -7.45
C ILE A 53 -4.34 10.62 -6.45
N LEU A 54 -4.53 9.87 -5.35
CA LEU A 54 -3.51 9.64 -4.35
C LEU A 54 -2.26 8.96 -4.91
N PHE A 55 -2.42 8.05 -5.87
CA PHE A 55 -1.31 7.35 -6.53
C PHE A 55 -0.78 8.04 -7.79
N GLY A 56 -1.29 9.23 -8.17
CA GLY A 56 -0.85 9.93 -9.36
C GLY A 56 -1.01 9.12 -10.64
N MET A 57 -2.11 8.34 -10.75
CA MET A 57 -2.34 7.46 -11.89
C MET A 57 -2.45 8.28 -13.19
N PRO A 58 -1.85 7.80 -14.31
CA PRO A 58 -1.84 8.52 -15.60
C PRO A 58 -3.22 8.93 -16.08
N VAL A 59 -4.27 8.15 -15.78
CA VAL A 59 -5.65 8.46 -16.14
C VAL A 59 -6.13 9.79 -15.52
N ILE A 60 -5.65 10.16 -14.35
CA ILE A 60 -6.03 11.43 -13.70
C ILE A 60 -5.47 12.61 -14.52
N HIS A 61 -4.18 12.55 -14.86
CA HIS A 61 -3.51 13.63 -15.60
C HIS A 61 -4.02 13.74 -17.04
N SER A 62 -4.21 12.62 -17.74
CA SER A 62 -4.68 12.60 -19.14
C SER A 62 -6.12 13.07 -19.32
N THR A 63 -6.91 13.08 -18.24
CA THR A 63 -8.32 13.50 -18.24
C THR A 63 -8.55 14.84 -17.54
N GLY A 64 -7.55 15.74 -17.55
CA GLY A 64 -7.65 17.13 -17.09
C GLY A 64 -7.30 17.36 -15.61
N GLY A 65 -6.68 16.38 -14.92
CA GLY A 65 -6.28 16.55 -13.53
C GLY A 65 -7.46 16.48 -12.55
N PHE A 66 -7.32 17.14 -11.41
CA PHE A 66 -8.35 17.31 -10.37
C PHE A 66 -8.21 18.69 -9.71
N GLU A 67 -9.25 19.15 -9.06
CA GLU A 67 -9.24 20.35 -8.22
C GLU A 67 -9.10 19.93 -6.74
N GLY A 68 -8.64 20.87 -5.90
CA GLY A 68 -8.37 20.62 -4.49
C GLY A 68 -6.89 20.42 -4.21
N LYS A 69 -6.56 19.89 -3.03
CA LYS A 69 -5.19 19.75 -2.54
C LYS A 69 -4.95 18.40 -1.90
N VAL A 70 -3.74 17.87 -2.09
CA VAL A 70 -3.22 16.70 -1.37
C VAL A 70 -2.05 17.16 -0.52
N LEU A 71 -2.11 16.89 0.79
CA LEU A 71 -1.03 17.16 1.72
C LEU A 71 -0.54 15.85 2.33
N LEU A 72 0.78 15.68 2.41
CA LEU A 72 1.45 14.61 3.13
C LEU A 72 2.27 15.22 4.26
N ASP A 73 2.09 14.72 5.49
CA ASP A 73 2.73 15.28 6.70
C ASP A 73 2.54 16.81 6.84
N GLY A 74 1.39 17.34 6.38
CA GLY A 74 1.04 18.77 6.40
C GLY A 74 1.64 19.60 5.26
N GLU A 75 2.40 19.01 4.35
CA GLU A 75 3.00 19.70 3.20
C GLU A 75 2.22 19.38 1.92
N GLU A 76 1.78 20.44 1.20
CA GLU A 76 1.11 20.28 -0.10
C GLU A 76 2.04 19.56 -1.08
N THR A 77 1.54 18.49 -1.68
CA THR A 77 2.33 17.64 -2.56
C THR A 77 1.60 17.32 -3.86
N HIS A 78 2.36 17.22 -4.95
CA HIS A 78 1.88 16.75 -6.22
C HIS A 78 2.46 15.37 -6.49
N ILE A 79 1.59 14.41 -6.74
CA ILE A 79 1.96 13.02 -7.01
C ILE A 79 1.71 12.77 -8.50
N HIS A 80 2.77 12.48 -9.24
CA HIS A 80 2.73 12.40 -10.70
C HIS A 80 2.70 10.97 -11.24
N SER A 81 3.01 9.98 -10.40
CA SER A 81 3.05 8.58 -10.79
C SER A 81 2.97 7.66 -9.55
N PRO A 82 2.63 6.37 -9.73
CA PRO A 82 2.72 5.38 -8.65
C PRO A 82 4.12 5.25 -8.04
N TYR A 83 5.17 5.47 -8.85
CA TYR A 83 6.55 5.47 -8.37
C TYR A 83 6.80 6.66 -7.43
N ASP A 84 6.33 7.86 -7.78
CA ASP A 84 6.41 9.06 -6.94
C ASP A 84 5.62 8.87 -5.62
N ALA A 85 4.44 8.26 -5.68
CA ALA A 85 3.68 7.89 -4.47
C ALA A 85 4.48 6.97 -3.54
N MET A 86 5.13 5.95 -4.12
CA MET A 86 5.97 5.02 -3.38
C MET A 86 7.19 5.72 -2.74
N GLU A 87 7.87 6.62 -3.45
CA GLU A 87 9.00 7.40 -2.90
C GLU A 87 8.55 8.30 -1.73
N LYS A 88 7.31 8.77 -1.75
CA LYS A 88 6.70 9.56 -0.66
C LYS A 88 6.21 8.71 0.52
N GLY A 89 6.38 7.39 0.45
CA GLY A 89 6.01 6.44 1.51
C GLY A 89 4.56 5.97 1.46
N ILE A 90 3.91 6.02 0.29
CA ILE A 90 2.56 5.50 0.09
C ILE A 90 2.68 4.14 -0.60
N GLY A 91 2.19 3.08 0.05
CA GLY A 91 2.12 1.73 -0.50
C GLY A 91 0.68 1.28 -0.75
N MET A 92 0.50 0.24 -1.57
CA MET A 92 -0.81 -0.33 -1.87
C MET A 92 -0.76 -1.86 -1.88
N VAL A 93 -1.71 -2.45 -1.18
CA VAL A 93 -2.06 -3.87 -1.27
C VAL A 93 -3.30 -3.97 -2.14
N HIS A 94 -3.13 -4.53 -3.33
CA HIS A 94 -4.18 -4.61 -4.34
C HIS A 94 -5.14 -5.79 -4.09
N GLN A 95 -6.32 -5.72 -4.67
CA GLN A 95 -7.27 -6.83 -4.70
C GLN A 95 -6.74 -8.01 -5.55
N GLU A 96 -6.02 -7.72 -6.65
CA GLU A 96 -5.36 -8.72 -7.48
C GLU A 96 -3.89 -8.88 -7.07
N PHE A 97 -3.42 -10.12 -6.98
CA PHE A 97 -2.04 -10.39 -6.57
C PHE A 97 -1.03 -9.98 -7.63
N MET A 98 -0.03 -9.22 -7.19
CA MET A 98 1.09 -8.76 -8.01
C MET A 98 2.36 -9.60 -7.79
N LEU A 99 2.22 -10.79 -7.22
CA LEU A 99 3.33 -11.72 -6.99
C LEU A 99 3.68 -12.47 -8.26
N LEU A 100 4.96 -12.69 -8.50
CA LEU A 100 5.48 -13.48 -9.60
C LEU A 100 5.55 -14.96 -9.20
N PRO A 101 4.74 -15.85 -9.81
CA PRO A 101 4.63 -17.25 -9.36
C PRO A 101 5.94 -18.05 -9.49
N GLY A 102 6.79 -17.71 -10.46
CA GLY A 102 8.10 -18.36 -10.69
C GLY A 102 9.19 -17.91 -9.73
N PHE A 103 8.91 -16.98 -8.83
CA PHE A 103 9.87 -16.43 -7.87
C PHE A 103 9.60 -16.99 -6.48
N THR A 104 10.63 -17.02 -5.65
CA THR A 104 10.52 -17.30 -4.22
C THR A 104 9.84 -16.14 -3.48
N ILE A 105 9.43 -16.35 -2.24
CA ILE A 105 8.92 -15.30 -1.37
C ILE A 105 9.96 -14.18 -1.22
N THR A 106 11.24 -14.53 -0.98
CA THR A 106 12.33 -13.56 -0.90
C THR A 106 12.43 -12.68 -2.15
N GLU A 107 12.43 -13.30 -3.32
CA GLU A 107 12.53 -12.57 -4.59
C GLU A 107 11.32 -11.68 -4.86
N ASN A 108 10.12 -12.11 -4.48
CA ASN A 108 8.92 -11.30 -4.57
C ASN A 108 8.94 -10.09 -3.61
N ILE A 109 9.36 -10.29 -2.34
CA ILE A 109 9.45 -9.21 -1.36
C ILE A 109 10.50 -8.19 -1.77
N LYS A 110 11.64 -8.62 -2.31
CA LYS A 110 12.78 -7.74 -2.67
C LYS A 110 12.76 -7.28 -4.12
N LEU A 111 11.74 -7.60 -4.91
CA LEU A 111 11.63 -7.24 -6.32
C LEU A 111 11.80 -5.72 -6.53
N ASN A 112 12.69 -5.34 -7.45
CA ASN A 112 13.13 -3.97 -7.73
C ASN A 112 13.82 -3.24 -6.54
N ARG A 113 14.19 -3.98 -5.49
CA ARG A 113 14.91 -3.47 -4.31
C ARG A 113 15.95 -4.49 -3.87
N GLU A 114 16.51 -5.22 -4.84
CA GLU A 114 17.49 -6.27 -4.62
C GLU A 114 18.73 -5.70 -3.92
N ILE A 115 19.24 -6.46 -2.95
CA ILE A 115 20.51 -6.14 -2.30
C ILE A 115 21.62 -6.76 -3.12
N THR A 116 22.59 -5.94 -3.49
CA THR A 116 23.71 -6.37 -4.35
C THR A 116 25.06 -6.20 -3.66
N ASN A 117 26.00 -7.05 -4.00
CA ASN A 117 27.39 -6.98 -3.57
C ASN A 117 28.31 -6.71 -4.76
N PRO A 118 29.26 -5.75 -4.63
CA PRO A 118 30.27 -5.52 -5.65
C PRO A 118 31.16 -6.75 -5.84
N ASN A 119 31.39 -7.13 -7.09
CA ASN A 119 32.33 -8.19 -7.49
C ASN A 119 33.45 -7.60 -8.38
N PRO A 120 34.53 -8.35 -8.67
CA PRO A 120 35.61 -7.82 -9.49
C PRO A 120 35.20 -7.33 -10.88
N VAL A 121 34.18 -7.96 -11.48
CA VAL A 121 33.65 -7.58 -12.80
C VAL A 121 32.84 -6.28 -12.71
N SER A 122 31.98 -6.16 -11.69
CA SER A 122 31.17 -4.95 -11.49
C SER A 122 32.00 -3.71 -11.17
N ARG A 123 33.14 -3.89 -10.48
CA ARG A 123 34.08 -2.79 -10.20
C ARG A 123 34.71 -2.21 -11.47
N LEU A 124 34.84 -3.02 -12.53
CA LEU A 124 35.44 -2.61 -13.81
C LEU A 124 34.37 -2.13 -14.80
N LEU A 125 33.21 -2.81 -14.86
CA LEU A 125 32.19 -2.66 -15.91
C LEU A 125 30.88 -2.05 -15.45
N GLY A 126 30.76 -1.69 -14.15
CA GLY A 126 29.62 -0.96 -13.60
C GLY A 126 28.66 -1.79 -12.74
N LYS A 127 27.82 -1.08 -11.98
CA LYS A 127 26.94 -1.65 -10.96
C LYS A 127 25.95 -2.72 -11.46
N ASN A 128 25.54 -2.64 -12.73
CA ASN A 128 24.59 -3.62 -13.30
C ASN A 128 25.11 -5.06 -13.33
N LEU A 129 26.40 -5.27 -13.04
CA LEU A 129 27.04 -6.59 -12.98
C LEU A 129 27.37 -7.02 -11.53
N GLU A 130 26.78 -6.38 -10.54
CA GLU A 130 26.88 -6.80 -9.15
C GLU A 130 26.13 -8.12 -8.92
N SER A 131 26.60 -8.89 -7.95
CA SER A 131 25.96 -10.15 -7.56
C SER A 131 24.85 -9.89 -6.54
N LEU A 132 23.73 -10.59 -6.62
CA LEU A 132 22.68 -10.52 -5.62
C LEU A 132 23.18 -11.06 -4.26
N ASP A 133 22.92 -10.34 -3.18
CA ASP A 133 23.11 -10.84 -1.81
C ASP A 133 21.84 -11.58 -1.35
N MET A 134 21.70 -12.81 -1.77
CA MET A 134 20.56 -13.65 -1.41
C MET A 134 20.42 -13.88 0.10
N LYS A 135 21.53 -13.79 0.87
CA LYS A 135 21.47 -13.97 2.33
C LYS A 135 20.86 -12.74 3.01
N ALA A 136 21.32 -11.55 2.64
CA ALA A 136 20.76 -10.30 3.16
C ALA A 136 19.29 -10.16 2.74
N MET A 137 18.95 -10.46 1.49
CA MET A 137 17.58 -10.44 0.99
C MET A 137 16.66 -11.42 1.75
N ALA A 138 17.14 -12.65 2.00
CA ALA A 138 16.38 -13.65 2.77
C ALA A 138 16.19 -13.23 4.24
N PHE A 139 17.19 -12.60 4.84
CA PHE A 139 17.08 -12.07 6.20
C PHE A 139 16.00 -10.98 6.32
N ASP A 140 15.98 -10.02 5.39
CA ASP A 140 14.94 -8.97 5.35
C ASP A 140 13.56 -9.58 5.09
N ALA A 141 13.45 -10.50 4.12
CA ALA A 141 12.20 -11.18 3.82
C ALA A 141 11.67 -11.98 5.02
N ARG A 142 12.55 -12.68 5.77
CA ARG A 142 12.18 -13.37 7.01
C ARG A 142 11.59 -12.39 8.01
N LYS A 143 12.26 -11.24 8.23
CA LYS A 143 11.79 -10.21 9.15
C LYS A 143 10.41 -9.69 8.73
N ALA A 144 10.23 -9.38 7.45
CA ALA A 144 8.93 -8.89 6.93
C ALA A 144 7.81 -9.92 7.11
N LEU A 145 8.11 -11.22 6.93
CA LEU A 145 7.15 -12.31 7.19
C LEU A 145 6.81 -12.41 8.69
N ASP A 146 7.79 -12.26 9.57
CA ASP A 146 7.58 -12.28 11.02
C ASP A 146 6.72 -11.09 11.47
N ASP A 147 6.92 -9.90 10.90
CA ASP A 147 6.15 -8.69 11.19
C ASP A 147 4.65 -8.88 10.83
N VAL A 148 4.34 -9.65 9.78
CA VAL A 148 2.97 -10.03 9.43
C VAL A 148 2.51 -11.34 10.10
N GLY A 149 3.33 -11.93 10.97
CA GLY A 149 2.98 -13.12 11.73
C GLY A 149 2.93 -14.42 10.91
N MET A 150 3.67 -14.48 9.79
CA MET A 150 3.69 -15.64 8.90
C MET A 150 4.95 -16.49 9.09
N ASN A 151 4.73 -17.74 9.49
CA ASN A 151 5.81 -18.72 9.62
C ASN A 151 5.95 -19.54 8.32
N LEU A 152 6.42 -18.88 7.26
CA LEU A 152 6.70 -19.49 5.96
C LEU A 152 8.22 -19.50 5.71
N ASP A 153 8.73 -20.53 5.04
CA ASP A 153 10.11 -20.51 4.56
C ASP A 153 10.22 -19.51 3.38
N GLU A 154 10.99 -18.46 3.58
CA GLU A 154 11.20 -17.36 2.63
C GLU A 154 11.79 -17.79 1.30
N LYS A 155 12.33 -19.04 1.20
CA LYS A 155 12.87 -19.64 -0.02
C LYS A 155 11.82 -20.41 -0.82
N THR A 156 10.61 -20.55 -0.30
CA THR A 156 9.53 -21.26 -1.00
C THR A 156 9.08 -20.47 -2.22
N LEU A 157 8.81 -21.18 -3.32
CA LEU A 157 8.20 -20.60 -4.52
C LEU A 157 6.75 -20.19 -4.23
N VAL A 158 6.34 -19.06 -4.78
CA VAL A 158 4.95 -18.56 -4.62
C VAL A 158 3.95 -19.39 -5.44
N HIS A 159 4.43 -20.08 -6.50
CA HIS A 159 3.56 -20.91 -7.34
C HIS A 159 2.80 -21.98 -6.53
N GLY A 160 1.48 -21.99 -6.69
CA GLY A 160 0.60 -22.97 -6.03
C GLY A 160 0.33 -22.72 -4.54
N MET A 161 0.76 -21.57 -4.00
CA MET A 161 0.42 -21.19 -2.63
C MET A 161 -1.09 -20.90 -2.49
N PRO A 162 -1.68 -21.20 -1.34
CA PRO A 162 -3.02 -20.73 -0.99
C PRO A 162 -3.12 -19.21 -1.06
N VAL A 163 -4.27 -18.71 -1.48
CA VAL A 163 -4.56 -17.29 -1.69
C VAL A 163 -4.30 -16.46 -0.43
N GLY A 164 -4.69 -16.97 0.74
CA GLY A 164 -4.44 -16.30 2.02
C GLY A 164 -2.96 -16.04 2.25
N TYR A 165 -2.08 -17.00 1.97
CA TYR A 165 -0.64 -16.79 2.11
C TYR A 165 -0.10 -15.74 1.13
N MET A 166 -0.59 -15.74 -0.11
CA MET A 166 -0.19 -14.74 -1.10
C MET A 166 -0.54 -13.31 -0.64
N GLN A 167 -1.70 -13.12 0.01
CA GLN A 167 -2.10 -11.84 0.58
C GLN A 167 -1.10 -11.34 1.63
N PHE A 168 -0.69 -12.20 2.56
CA PHE A 168 0.28 -11.84 3.59
C PHE A 168 1.69 -11.58 3.02
N ILE A 169 2.09 -12.28 1.96
CA ILE A 169 3.36 -12.02 1.27
C ILE A 169 3.34 -10.64 0.60
N GLU A 170 2.22 -10.22 0.00
CA GLU A 170 2.09 -8.87 -0.55
C GLU A 170 2.18 -7.80 0.53
N ILE A 171 1.55 -8.01 1.68
CA ILE A 171 1.67 -7.09 2.82
C ILE A 171 3.11 -7.04 3.31
N ALA A 172 3.78 -8.20 3.46
CA ALA A 172 5.19 -8.26 3.83
C ALA A 172 6.08 -7.49 2.84
N ARG A 173 5.81 -7.60 1.54
CA ARG A 173 6.49 -6.82 0.49
C ARG A 173 6.31 -5.32 0.66
N GLU A 174 5.10 -4.89 1.01
CA GLU A 174 4.82 -3.46 1.18
C GLU A 174 5.48 -2.89 2.45
N ILE A 175 5.45 -3.59 3.57
CA ILE A 175 6.07 -3.12 4.83
C ILE A 175 7.61 -3.22 4.84
N ASP A 176 8.21 -4.10 4.02
CA ASP A 176 9.67 -4.17 3.83
C ASP A 176 10.24 -2.93 3.11
N LYS A 177 9.39 -2.13 2.47
CA LYS A 177 9.82 -0.87 1.85
C LYS A 177 10.23 0.15 2.91
N THR A 178 11.34 0.84 2.67
CA THR A 178 11.84 1.86 3.59
C THR A 178 10.96 3.12 3.54
N GLY A 179 10.62 3.66 4.71
CA GLY A 179 9.95 4.96 4.81
C GLY A 179 8.45 4.91 4.52
N VAL A 180 7.82 3.74 4.58
CA VAL A 180 6.36 3.61 4.46
C VAL A 180 5.67 4.37 5.58
N LYS A 181 4.71 5.22 5.23
CA LYS A 181 3.92 6.06 6.14
C LYS A 181 2.43 5.75 6.06
N LEU A 182 1.98 5.34 4.87
CA LEU A 182 0.58 5.08 4.56
C LEU A 182 0.48 3.84 3.68
N LEU A 183 -0.39 2.90 4.07
CA LEU A 183 -0.76 1.74 3.26
C LEU A 183 -2.24 1.81 2.89
N VAL A 184 -2.54 1.60 1.61
CA VAL A 184 -3.90 1.44 1.12
C VAL A 184 -4.18 -0.04 0.92
N PHE A 185 -5.24 -0.53 1.52
CA PHE A 185 -5.75 -1.89 1.35
C PHE A 185 -7.06 -1.82 0.55
N ASP A 186 -7.05 -2.33 -0.68
CA ASP A 186 -8.22 -2.31 -1.56
C ASP A 186 -8.89 -3.69 -1.58
N GLU A 187 -10.01 -3.81 -0.86
CA GLU A 187 -10.79 -5.04 -0.66
C GLU A 187 -9.94 -6.29 -0.32
N PRO A 188 -9.01 -6.21 0.66
CA PRO A 188 -7.99 -7.23 0.88
C PRO A 188 -8.56 -8.55 1.42
N THR A 189 -9.81 -8.58 1.84
CA THR A 189 -10.49 -9.74 2.43
C THR A 189 -11.44 -10.45 1.46
N ALA A 190 -11.58 -9.94 0.24
CA ALA A 190 -12.59 -10.42 -0.72
C ALA A 190 -12.50 -11.93 -1.03
N VAL A 191 -11.29 -12.48 -0.97
CA VAL A 191 -10.98 -13.87 -1.30
C VAL A 191 -10.55 -14.71 -0.09
N LEU A 192 -10.61 -14.14 1.12
CA LEU A 192 -10.17 -14.77 2.36
C LEU A 192 -11.34 -15.47 3.08
N THR A 193 -11.01 -16.53 3.79
CA THR A 193 -11.91 -17.14 4.77
C THR A 193 -12.10 -16.19 5.96
N GLU A 194 -13.14 -16.38 6.79
CA GLU A 194 -13.39 -15.58 7.99
C GLU A 194 -12.18 -15.58 8.96
N SER A 195 -11.54 -16.74 9.12
CA SER A 195 -10.35 -16.90 9.95
C SER A 195 -9.15 -16.09 9.42
N GLU A 196 -8.92 -16.14 8.10
CA GLU A 196 -7.84 -15.38 7.45
C GLU A 196 -8.13 -13.86 7.47
N ALA A 197 -9.38 -13.45 7.30
CA ALA A 197 -9.81 -12.05 7.42
C ALA A 197 -9.58 -11.52 8.85
N ALA A 198 -9.92 -12.29 9.88
CA ALA A 198 -9.64 -11.92 11.26
C ALA A 198 -8.12 -11.80 11.55
N GLN A 199 -7.31 -12.70 10.98
CA GLN A 199 -5.85 -12.61 11.06
C GLN A 199 -5.33 -11.36 10.36
N LEU A 200 -5.84 -11.04 9.17
CA LEU A 200 -5.47 -9.82 8.43
C LEU A 200 -5.78 -8.55 9.25
N ILE A 201 -6.96 -8.47 9.84
CA ILE A 201 -7.32 -7.34 10.71
C ILE A 201 -6.34 -7.21 11.89
N SER A 202 -5.92 -8.33 12.47
CA SER A 202 -4.90 -8.31 13.54
C SER A 202 -3.55 -7.78 13.04
N VAL A 203 -3.14 -8.15 11.83
CA VAL A 203 -1.91 -7.64 11.20
C VAL A 203 -2.03 -6.14 10.90
N MET A 204 -3.15 -5.68 10.34
CA MET A 204 -3.40 -4.25 10.10
C MET A 204 -3.28 -3.43 11.39
N LYS A 205 -3.81 -3.93 12.51
CA LYS A 205 -3.67 -3.28 13.83
C LYS A 205 -2.21 -3.17 14.27
N LYS A 206 -1.42 -4.24 14.13
CA LYS A 206 0.01 -4.21 14.45
C LYS A 206 0.79 -3.20 13.59
N ILE A 207 0.49 -3.15 12.28
CA ILE A 207 1.08 -2.18 11.37
C ILE A 207 0.72 -0.75 11.81
N SER A 208 -0.53 -0.51 12.14
CA SER A 208 -1.02 0.78 12.64
C SER A 208 -0.34 1.18 13.96
N GLU A 209 -0.20 0.25 14.90
CA GLU A 209 0.52 0.46 16.17
C GLU A 209 2.01 0.80 15.97
N SER A 210 2.63 0.37 14.88
CA SER A 210 3.99 0.75 14.50
C SER A 210 4.11 2.18 13.95
N GLY A 211 2.98 2.89 13.80
CA GLY A 211 2.90 4.28 13.33
C GLY A 211 2.60 4.43 11.84
N ILE A 212 2.43 3.34 11.11
CA ILE A 212 2.02 3.36 9.70
C ILE A 212 0.49 3.52 9.64
N ALA A 213 0.01 4.54 8.93
CA ALA A 213 -1.41 4.74 8.72
C ALA A 213 -1.98 3.78 7.66
N ILE A 214 -3.25 3.46 7.76
CA ILE A 214 -3.92 2.54 6.82
C ILE A 214 -5.20 3.19 6.30
N ILE A 215 -5.40 3.19 4.98
CA ILE A 215 -6.70 3.36 4.35
C ILE A 215 -7.22 1.98 4.01
N PHE A 216 -8.37 1.62 4.58
CA PHE A 216 -8.99 0.31 4.41
C PHE A 216 -10.28 0.44 3.59
N ILE A 217 -10.24 0.02 2.33
CA ILE A 217 -11.39 0.03 1.42
C ILE A 217 -12.06 -1.33 1.51
N THR A 218 -13.31 -1.36 1.94
CA THR A 218 -14.12 -2.57 2.01
C THR A 218 -15.61 -2.21 1.93
N HIS A 219 -16.44 -3.18 1.60
CA HIS A 219 -17.90 -3.08 1.69
C HIS A 219 -18.47 -3.90 2.87
N ARG A 220 -17.62 -4.55 3.65
CA ARG A 220 -17.99 -5.41 4.79
C ARG A 220 -17.97 -4.63 6.09
N LEU A 221 -19.16 -4.29 6.59
CA LEU A 221 -19.31 -3.45 7.80
C LEU A 221 -18.78 -4.09 9.08
N ASP A 222 -18.85 -5.41 9.19
CA ASP A 222 -18.29 -6.18 10.30
C ASP A 222 -16.77 -6.00 10.40
N GLU A 223 -16.06 -6.00 9.29
CA GLU A 223 -14.61 -5.74 9.23
C GLU A 223 -14.27 -4.30 9.59
N VAL A 224 -15.07 -3.34 9.09
CA VAL A 224 -14.89 -1.93 9.42
C VAL A 224 -15.02 -1.70 10.92
N MET A 225 -16.05 -2.26 11.54
CA MET A 225 -16.27 -2.15 12.99
C MET A 225 -15.18 -2.85 13.81
N ALA A 226 -14.58 -3.90 13.26
CA ALA A 226 -13.51 -4.62 13.92
C ALA A 226 -12.14 -3.93 13.81
N ALA A 227 -11.88 -3.22 12.69
CA ALA A 227 -10.55 -2.72 12.35
C ALA A 227 -10.38 -1.21 12.52
N SER A 228 -11.36 -0.39 12.13
CA SER A 228 -11.14 1.04 11.87
C SER A 228 -11.31 1.92 13.11
N ASN A 229 -10.53 2.99 13.14
CA ASN A 229 -10.65 4.09 14.11
C ASN A 229 -11.65 5.16 13.64
N ASN A 230 -11.63 5.46 12.36
CA ASN A 230 -12.49 6.44 11.70
C ASN A 230 -13.02 5.89 10.37
N ILE A 231 -14.10 6.49 9.87
CA ILE A 231 -14.80 6.05 8.67
C ILE A 231 -15.16 7.28 7.82
N THR A 232 -14.86 7.20 6.52
CA THR A 232 -15.38 8.12 5.51
C THR A 232 -16.31 7.36 4.56
N ILE A 233 -17.48 7.93 4.28
CA ILE A 233 -18.47 7.34 3.36
C ILE A 233 -18.62 8.26 2.15
N LEU A 234 -18.30 7.73 0.97
CA LEU A 234 -18.54 8.39 -0.30
C LEU A 234 -19.94 8.02 -0.83
N ARG A 235 -20.63 9.01 -1.37
CA ARG A 235 -21.96 8.87 -1.97
C ARG A 235 -22.00 9.48 -3.36
#